data_8d9f3e249f0acdd4c0264a525325b217
#
_entry.id   8d9f3e249f0acdd4c0264a525325b217
#
_cell.length_a   1.000
_cell.length_b   1.000
_cell.length_c   1.000
_cell.angle_alpha   90.00
_cell.angle_beta   90.00
_cell.angle_gamma   90.00
#
_symmetry.space_group_name_H-M   'P 1'
#
loop_
_entity.id
_entity.type
_entity.pdbx_description
1 polymer ?
#
loop_
_entity_poly.entity_id
_entity_poly.type
_entity_poly.pdbx_seq_one_letter_code
_entity_poly.pdbx_strand_id
1 'polypeptide(L)'
;MTVRARLLPPCLLLATLAVPAAAAEGDDAPPDLAALVECRLDYPALLALLPVQADPLRAVSLGWRPQPQSNPFMVEYRLNTPIRVFGHATDHIALAGDAVLAVLDLPDPRPLARQLELEAGIDTPAKAMFGREVRAEEVPAAAGEGPWIESAVLTVSNVDSHPGKTLAGCAYSRDPVEPEAAPAADAASAGGPAPPSPAPALPR
;
A
#
# COMPACT_ATOMS: atom_id res chain seq x y z
N MET A 1 -2.31 -57.48 71.15
CA MET A 1 -2.37 -56.09 70.65
C MET A 1 -1.82 -56.04 69.24
N THR A 2 -2.70 -56.02 68.22
CA THR A 2 -2.33 -56.17 66.79
C THR A 2 -2.62 -54.87 66.10
N VAL A 3 -1.56 -54.14 65.72
CA VAL A 3 -1.65 -52.87 65.00
C VAL A 3 -1.78 -53.13 63.49
N ARG A 4 -2.93 -52.74 62.90
CA ARG A 4 -3.15 -52.84 61.46
C ARG A 4 -2.68 -51.54 60.79
N ALA A 5 -1.62 -51.61 60.01
CA ALA A 5 -1.18 -50.57 59.13
C ALA A 5 -2.14 -50.45 57.94
N ARG A 6 -2.73 -49.26 57.73
CA ARG A 6 -3.52 -48.88 56.53
C ARG A 6 -2.58 -48.30 55.49
N LEU A 7 -2.41 -49.00 54.38
CA LEU A 7 -1.80 -48.40 53.15
C LEU A 7 -2.78 -47.49 52.48
N LEU A 8 -2.40 -46.22 52.24
CA LEU A 8 -3.07 -45.26 51.35
C LEU A 8 -2.56 -45.45 49.91
N PRO A 9 -3.43 -45.44 48.90
CA PRO A 9 -2.99 -45.48 47.51
C PRO A 9 -2.44 -44.10 47.02
N PRO A 10 -1.45 -44.09 46.14
CA PRO A 10 -0.94 -42.84 45.55
C PRO A 10 -1.93 -42.29 44.55
N CYS A 11 -2.36 -41.02 44.77
CA CYS A 11 -3.12 -40.25 43.80
C CYS A 11 -2.20 -39.86 42.64
N LEU A 12 -2.43 -40.44 41.47
CA LEU A 12 -1.77 -40.09 40.23
C LEU A 12 -2.41 -38.76 39.70
N LEU A 13 -1.72 -37.64 39.87
CA LEU A 13 -2.12 -36.37 39.24
C LEU A 13 -1.77 -36.43 37.73
N LEU A 14 -2.78 -36.61 36.89
CA LEU A 14 -2.64 -36.36 35.46
C LEU A 14 -2.64 -34.84 35.23
N ALA A 15 -1.47 -34.28 34.94
CA ALA A 15 -1.35 -32.91 34.43
C ALA A 15 -1.75 -32.90 32.96
N THR A 16 -2.95 -32.40 32.66
CA THR A 16 -3.39 -32.12 31.30
C THR A 16 -2.68 -30.85 30.79
N LEU A 17 -1.71 -31.03 29.90
CA LEU A 17 -1.11 -29.94 29.12
C LEU A 17 -2.18 -29.44 28.14
N ALA A 18 -2.78 -28.27 28.45
CA ALA A 18 -3.59 -27.53 27.51
C ALA A 18 -2.64 -26.93 26.46
N VAL A 19 -2.60 -27.52 25.27
CA VAL A 19 -1.99 -26.90 24.07
C VAL A 19 -2.91 -25.77 23.65
N PRO A 20 -2.44 -24.50 23.58
CA PRO A 20 -3.23 -23.44 22.99
C PRO A 20 -3.46 -23.82 21.51
N ALA A 21 -4.70 -24.02 21.13
CA ALA A 21 -5.08 -24.08 19.71
C ALA A 21 -4.76 -22.70 19.11
N ALA A 22 -3.68 -22.62 18.33
CA ALA A 22 -3.51 -21.52 17.40
C ALA A 22 -4.73 -21.58 16.47
N ALA A 23 -5.64 -20.59 16.60
CA ALA A 23 -6.69 -20.39 15.62
C ALA A 23 -5.96 -20.17 14.29
N ALA A 24 -6.14 -21.08 13.34
CA ALA A 24 -5.82 -20.83 11.95
C ALA A 24 -6.73 -19.68 11.54
N GLU A 25 -6.17 -18.47 11.40
CA GLU A 25 -6.84 -17.37 10.74
C GLU A 25 -7.14 -17.88 9.33
N GLY A 26 -8.42 -18.04 9.04
CA GLY A 26 -8.86 -18.53 7.74
C GLY A 26 -8.40 -17.54 6.67
N ASP A 27 -8.00 -18.06 5.53
CA ASP A 27 -7.52 -17.38 4.32
C ASP A 27 -8.54 -16.35 3.75
N ASP A 28 -9.69 -16.17 4.41
CA ASP A 28 -10.80 -15.27 4.03
C ASP A 28 -10.89 -13.97 4.87
N ALA A 29 -10.03 -13.77 5.86
CA ALA A 29 -10.04 -12.53 6.63
C ALA A 29 -9.43 -11.38 5.80
N PRO A 30 -10.10 -10.20 5.72
CA PRO A 30 -9.52 -9.07 5.03
C PRO A 30 -8.22 -8.65 5.74
N PRO A 31 -7.24 -8.12 4.98
CA PRO A 31 -5.99 -7.66 5.58
C PRO A 31 -6.24 -6.52 6.57
N ASP A 32 -5.33 -6.33 7.52
CA ASP A 32 -5.36 -5.21 8.45
C ASP A 32 -5.29 -3.88 7.67
N LEU A 33 -6.45 -3.21 7.59
CA LEU A 33 -6.60 -1.97 6.85
C LEU A 33 -5.69 -0.85 7.37
N ALA A 34 -5.51 -0.75 8.69
CA ALA A 34 -4.61 0.25 9.27
C ALA A 34 -3.15 -0.05 8.88
N ALA A 35 -2.76 -1.31 8.87
CA ALA A 35 -1.43 -1.71 8.44
C ALA A 35 -1.20 -1.45 6.93
N LEU A 36 -2.22 -1.63 6.09
CA LEU A 36 -2.14 -1.25 4.67
C LEU A 36 -1.99 0.27 4.51
N VAL A 37 -2.81 1.07 5.18
CA VAL A 37 -2.72 2.54 5.11
C VAL A 37 -1.34 3.04 5.57
N GLU A 38 -0.75 2.41 6.58
CA GLU A 38 0.56 2.80 7.13
C GLU A 38 1.77 2.18 6.41
N CYS A 39 1.57 1.55 5.23
CA CYS A 39 2.62 0.86 4.46
C CYS A 39 3.35 -0.25 5.25
N ARG A 40 2.70 -0.89 6.22
CA ARG A 40 3.28 -1.98 7.03
C ARG A 40 3.09 -3.36 6.41
N LEU A 41 2.23 -3.47 5.40
CA LEU A 41 2.00 -4.69 4.62
C LEU A 41 2.63 -4.54 3.22
N ASP A 42 2.54 -5.59 2.42
CA ASP A 42 3.12 -5.73 1.09
C ASP A 42 2.08 -5.65 -0.03
N TYR A 43 2.54 -5.74 -1.28
CA TYR A 43 1.68 -5.73 -2.46
C TYR A 43 0.68 -6.91 -2.50
N PRO A 44 1.04 -8.15 -2.15
CA PRO A 44 0.09 -9.25 -2.00
C PRO A 44 -1.07 -8.95 -1.04
N ALA A 45 -0.81 -8.27 0.06
CA ALA A 45 -1.86 -7.88 1.01
C ALA A 45 -2.81 -6.82 0.42
N LEU A 46 -2.32 -5.89 -0.43
CA LEU A 46 -3.17 -5.00 -1.21
C LEU A 46 -4.09 -5.78 -2.14
N LEU A 47 -3.56 -6.78 -2.86
CA LEU A 47 -4.35 -7.60 -3.79
C LEU A 47 -5.51 -8.31 -3.10
N ALA A 48 -5.42 -8.62 -1.81
CA ALA A 48 -6.50 -9.18 -1.03
C ALA A 48 -7.72 -8.24 -0.87
N LEU A 49 -7.56 -6.93 -1.17
CA LEU A 49 -8.68 -5.98 -1.24
C LEU A 49 -9.43 -5.99 -2.58
N LEU A 50 -8.86 -6.55 -3.66
CA LEU A 50 -9.51 -6.55 -4.98
C LEU A 50 -10.93 -7.14 -4.97
N PRO A 51 -11.21 -8.28 -4.26
CA PRO A 51 -12.56 -8.81 -4.16
C PRO A 51 -13.55 -7.88 -3.45
N VAL A 52 -13.05 -7.04 -2.53
CA VAL A 52 -13.88 -6.04 -1.82
C VAL A 52 -14.22 -4.87 -2.74
N GLN A 53 -13.28 -4.45 -3.58
CA GLN A 53 -13.51 -3.39 -4.58
C GLN A 53 -14.48 -3.85 -5.68
N ALA A 54 -14.37 -5.11 -6.10
CA ALA A 54 -15.18 -5.68 -7.18
C ALA A 54 -16.62 -5.99 -6.78
N ASP A 55 -16.87 -6.22 -5.47
CA ASP A 55 -18.20 -6.59 -4.96
C ASP A 55 -18.62 -5.67 -3.79
N PRO A 56 -19.52 -4.70 -4.03
CA PRO A 56 -20.04 -3.83 -2.98
C PRO A 56 -20.72 -4.59 -1.80
N LEU A 57 -21.29 -5.77 -2.03
CA LEU A 57 -21.90 -6.56 -0.96
C LEU A 57 -20.81 -7.12 -0.02
N ARG A 58 -19.66 -7.47 -0.57
CA ARG A 58 -18.50 -7.89 0.23
C ARG A 58 -17.98 -6.73 1.09
N ALA A 59 -17.89 -5.53 0.54
CA ALA A 59 -17.55 -4.34 1.32
C ALA A 59 -18.53 -4.12 2.47
N VAL A 60 -19.85 -4.23 2.20
CA VAL A 60 -20.89 -4.07 3.23
C VAL A 60 -20.79 -5.17 4.31
N SER A 61 -20.48 -6.42 3.94
CA SER A 61 -20.31 -7.51 4.90
C SER A 61 -19.14 -7.28 5.86
N LEU A 62 -18.11 -6.53 5.43
CA LEU A 62 -17.00 -6.08 6.25
C LEU A 62 -17.31 -4.84 7.10
N GLY A 63 -18.53 -4.31 7.00
CA GLY A 63 -18.94 -3.08 7.67
C GLY A 63 -18.44 -1.80 6.97
N TRP A 64 -18.11 -1.87 5.69
CA TRP A 64 -17.72 -0.74 4.86
C TRP A 64 -18.93 -0.25 4.06
N ARG A 65 -19.30 0.98 4.23
CA ARG A 65 -20.44 1.61 3.55
C ARG A 65 -19.94 2.43 2.37
N PRO A 66 -20.21 2.01 1.11
CA PRO A 66 -19.82 2.78 -0.06
C PRO A 66 -20.36 4.21 0.01
N GLN A 67 -19.57 5.17 -0.40
CA GLN A 67 -19.92 6.57 -0.48
C GLN A 67 -20.20 6.97 -1.92
N PRO A 68 -21.03 8.03 -2.14
CA PRO A 68 -21.15 8.63 -3.46
C PRO A 68 -19.78 9.07 -3.99
N GLN A 69 -19.51 8.76 -5.24
CA GLN A 69 -18.22 9.09 -5.86
C GLN A 69 -18.10 10.60 -6.08
N SER A 70 -17.24 11.25 -5.30
CA SER A 70 -16.92 12.68 -5.41
C SER A 70 -15.70 12.94 -6.32
N ASN A 71 -14.88 11.90 -6.50
CA ASN A 71 -13.69 11.91 -7.34
C ASN A 71 -13.69 10.66 -8.24
N PRO A 72 -13.59 10.79 -9.59
CA PRO A 72 -13.65 9.66 -10.50
C PRO A 72 -12.48 8.67 -10.36
N PHE A 73 -11.41 9.07 -9.68
CA PHE A 73 -10.22 8.24 -9.47
C PHE A 73 -10.21 7.54 -8.11
N MET A 74 -11.27 7.70 -7.30
CA MET A 74 -11.35 7.14 -5.95
C MET A 74 -12.67 6.43 -5.72
N VAL A 75 -12.60 5.29 -5.01
CA VAL A 75 -13.77 4.63 -4.41
C VAL A 75 -13.66 4.81 -2.91
N GLU A 76 -14.71 5.36 -2.29
CA GLU A 76 -14.68 5.76 -0.90
C GLU A 76 -15.65 4.93 -0.05
N TYR A 77 -15.25 4.70 1.20
CA TYR A 77 -16.05 3.94 2.17
C TYR A 77 -16.04 4.63 3.53
N ARG A 78 -17.22 4.56 4.21
CA ARG A 78 -17.32 4.80 5.64
C ARG A 78 -17.29 3.48 6.38
N LEU A 79 -16.39 3.35 7.32
CA LEU A 79 -16.24 2.16 8.16
C LEU A 79 -17.22 2.19 9.32
N ASN A 80 -17.85 1.07 9.66
CA ASN A 80 -18.68 0.97 10.85
C ASN A 80 -17.84 1.05 12.14
N THR A 81 -16.59 0.59 12.07
CA THR A 81 -15.62 0.70 13.17
C THR A 81 -14.46 1.57 12.71
N PRO A 82 -14.23 2.74 13.34
CA PRO A 82 -13.09 3.58 13.02
C PRO A 82 -11.76 2.86 13.20
N ILE A 83 -10.80 3.16 12.32
CA ILE A 83 -9.40 2.73 12.45
C ILE A 83 -8.55 3.88 13.01
N ARG A 84 -7.39 3.53 13.54
CA ARG A 84 -6.39 4.53 13.95
C ARG A 84 -5.13 4.37 13.09
N VAL A 85 -4.75 5.45 12.40
CA VAL A 85 -3.58 5.51 11.53
C VAL A 85 -2.79 6.80 11.79
N PHE A 86 -1.48 6.73 11.81
CA PHE A 86 -0.58 7.88 12.07
C PHE A 86 -0.94 8.69 13.33
N GLY A 87 -1.53 8.03 14.34
CA GLY A 87 -2.02 8.67 15.56
C GLY A 87 -3.42 9.29 15.48
N HIS A 88 -4.06 9.32 14.30
CA HIS A 88 -5.40 9.88 14.07
C HIS A 88 -6.44 8.79 13.93
N ALA A 89 -7.65 9.03 14.43
CA ALA A 89 -8.79 8.15 14.23
C ALA A 89 -9.57 8.61 12.99
N THR A 90 -10.01 7.67 12.15
CA THR A 90 -10.89 7.93 11.02
C THR A 90 -11.80 6.74 10.75
N ASP A 91 -13.01 7.01 10.29
CA ASP A 91 -13.93 6.03 9.73
C ASP A 91 -14.02 6.15 8.20
N HIS A 92 -13.21 7.00 7.57
CA HIS A 92 -13.30 7.31 6.16
C HIS A 92 -12.01 6.88 5.45
N ILE A 93 -12.16 6.00 4.46
CA ILE A 93 -11.07 5.53 3.60
C ILE A 93 -11.39 5.75 2.13
N ALA A 94 -10.36 5.87 1.33
CA ALA A 94 -10.43 5.95 -0.12
C ALA A 94 -9.45 4.94 -0.75
N LEU A 95 -9.89 4.25 -1.80
CA LEU A 95 -9.08 3.39 -2.64
C LEU A 95 -8.89 4.09 -3.98
N ALA A 96 -7.65 4.32 -4.39
CA ALA A 96 -7.30 5.06 -5.60
C ALA A 96 -6.24 4.30 -6.39
N GLY A 97 -6.66 3.50 -7.39
CA GLY A 97 -5.78 2.55 -8.05
C GLY A 97 -5.18 1.60 -7.02
N ASP A 98 -3.87 1.52 -6.97
CA ASP A 98 -3.12 0.68 -6.01
C ASP A 98 -2.80 1.40 -4.69
N ALA A 99 -3.52 2.49 -4.37
CA ALA A 99 -3.36 3.21 -3.12
C ALA A 99 -4.53 2.98 -2.15
N VAL A 100 -4.19 2.80 -0.87
CA VAL A 100 -5.13 2.74 0.26
C VAL A 100 -4.90 3.96 1.14
N LEU A 101 -5.89 4.84 1.20
CA LEU A 101 -5.79 6.15 1.83
C LEU A 101 -6.80 6.30 2.97
N ALA A 102 -6.38 6.87 4.07
CA ALA A 102 -7.24 7.41 5.12
C ALA A 102 -7.60 8.86 4.79
N VAL A 103 -8.86 9.22 4.92
CA VAL A 103 -9.32 10.61 4.84
C VAL A 103 -9.40 11.15 6.26
N LEU A 104 -8.48 12.05 6.59
CA LEU A 104 -8.31 12.59 7.94
C LEU A 104 -8.93 13.99 8.06
N ASP A 105 -9.48 14.30 9.24
CA ASP A 105 -10.01 15.62 9.58
C ASP A 105 -8.88 16.61 9.93
N LEU A 106 -7.95 16.78 8.99
CA LEU A 106 -6.80 17.67 9.08
C LEU A 106 -6.85 18.67 7.92
N PRO A 107 -6.99 19.97 8.18
CA PRO A 107 -7.12 20.96 7.10
C PRO A 107 -5.80 21.23 6.35
N ASP A 108 -4.65 20.91 6.95
CA ASP A 108 -3.33 21.08 6.36
C ASP A 108 -2.54 19.77 6.45
N PRO A 109 -2.05 19.20 5.32
CA PRO A 109 -1.25 17.97 5.32
C PRO A 109 0.17 18.15 5.86
N ARG A 110 0.72 19.37 5.84
CA ARG A 110 2.13 19.65 6.14
C ARG A 110 2.59 19.23 7.55
N PRO A 111 1.80 19.43 8.63
CA PRO A 111 2.20 18.95 9.95
C PRO A 111 2.39 17.44 9.99
N LEU A 112 1.47 16.70 9.38
CA LEU A 112 1.54 15.24 9.33
C LEU A 112 2.71 14.78 8.43
N ALA A 113 2.93 15.42 7.28
CA ALA A 113 4.05 15.13 6.41
C ALA A 113 5.41 15.29 7.12
N ARG A 114 5.57 16.38 7.91
CA ARG A 114 6.79 16.57 8.72
C ARG A 114 6.94 15.52 9.82
N GLN A 115 5.84 15.16 10.50
CA GLN A 115 5.85 14.09 11.52
C GLN A 115 6.31 12.76 10.95
N LEU A 116 5.94 12.47 9.70
CA LEU A 116 6.25 11.23 8.99
C LEU A 116 7.56 11.33 8.18
N GLU A 117 8.26 12.47 8.24
CA GLU A 117 9.53 12.73 7.53
C GLU A 117 9.42 12.50 6.01
N LEU A 118 8.31 13.01 5.42
CA LEU A 118 8.05 12.88 3.99
C LEU A 118 8.69 14.03 3.20
N GLU A 119 9.12 13.72 2.00
CA GLU A 119 9.68 14.68 1.05
C GLU A 119 8.56 15.40 0.27
N ALA A 120 8.78 16.66 -0.08
CA ALA A 120 7.82 17.44 -0.84
C ALA A 120 7.92 17.14 -2.34
N GLY A 121 6.86 16.56 -2.91
CA GLY A 121 6.68 16.49 -4.36
C GLY A 121 6.03 17.77 -4.89
N ILE A 122 4.99 18.28 -4.20
CA ILE A 122 4.33 19.56 -4.47
C ILE A 122 4.11 20.25 -3.13
N ASP A 123 4.51 21.51 -3.02
CA ASP A 123 4.22 22.34 -1.83
C ASP A 123 3.95 23.79 -2.25
N THR A 124 2.67 24.07 -2.57
CA THR A 124 2.17 25.39 -2.93
C THR A 124 1.06 25.79 -1.96
N PRO A 125 0.64 27.06 -1.91
CA PRO A 125 -0.46 27.45 -1.05
C PRO A 125 -1.78 26.70 -1.31
N ALA A 126 -2.04 26.31 -2.55
CA ALA A 126 -3.27 25.62 -2.94
C ALA A 126 -3.16 24.10 -2.87
N LYS A 127 -2.00 23.53 -3.19
CA LYS A 127 -1.81 22.09 -3.29
C LYS A 127 -0.53 21.65 -2.60
N ALA A 128 -0.64 20.63 -1.78
CA ALA A 128 0.48 20.03 -1.09
C ALA A 128 0.41 18.50 -1.25
N MET A 129 1.52 17.90 -1.65
CA MET A 129 1.69 16.46 -1.79
C MET A 129 3.10 16.08 -1.37
N PHE A 130 3.20 15.17 -0.44
CA PHE A 130 4.43 14.67 0.14
C PHE A 130 4.47 13.16 0.02
N GLY A 131 5.66 12.60 -0.12
CA GLY A 131 5.80 11.15 -0.19
C GLY A 131 7.21 10.70 0.16
N ARG A 132 7.32 9.43 0.48
CA ARG A 132 8.59 8.74 0.67
C ARG A 132 8.42 7.27 0.37
N GLU A 133 9.34 6.72 -0.42
CA GLU A 133 9.42 5.27 -0.59
C GLU A 133 9.87 4.65 0.75
N VAL A 134 9.06 3.72 1.26
CA VAL A 134 9.33 3.03 2.53
C VAL A 134 9.72 1.57 2.33
N ARG A 135 9.50 1.05 1.12
CA ARG A 135 9.91 -0.28 0.69
C ARG A 135 10.16 -0.28 -0.82
N ALA A 136 11.22 -0.96 -1.24
CA ALA A 136 11.46 -1.38 -2.62
C ALA A 136 12.25 -2.71 -2.53
N GLU A 137 11.64 -3.80 -2.96
CA GLU A 137 12.19 -5.14 -2.84
C GLU A 137 12.05 -5.88 -4.17
N GLU A 138 13.14 -6.53 -4.58
CA GLU A 138 13.08 -7.44 -5.73
C GLU A 138 12.43 -8.76 -5.29
N VAL A 139 11.39 -9.17 -5.99
CA VAL A 139 10.68 -10.42 -5.75
C VAL A 139 10.79 -11.34 -6.96
N PRO A 140 10.91 -12.67 -6.75
CA PRO A 140 10.99 -13.61 -7.84
C PRO A 140 9.67 -13.64 -8.61
N ALA A 141 9.80 -13.68 -9.94
CA ALA A 141 8.64 -13.85 -10.81
C ALA A 141 8.20 -15.33 -10.88
N ALA A 142 6.98 -15.54 -11.37
CA ALA A 142 6.54 -16.86 -11.79
C ALA A 142 7.42 -17.40 -12.92
N ALA A 143 7.42 -18.73 -13.10
CA ALA A 143 8.30 -19.38 -14.07
C ALA A 143 8.11 -18.79 -15.48
N GLY A 144 9.16 -18.21 -16.04
CA GLY A 144 9.19 -17.63 -17.40
C GLY A 144 9.08 -16.11 -17.47
N GLU A 145 8.87 -15.43 -16.36
CA GLU A 145 8.88 -13.96 -16.26
C GLU A 145 10.20 -13.50 -15.60
N GLY A 146 10.64 -12.27 -15.88
CA GLY A 146 11.75 -11.65 -15.16
C GLY A 146 11.37 -11.29 -13.72
N PRO A 147 12.35 -10.94 -12.87
CA PRO A 147 12.06 -10.50 -11.52
C PRO A 147 11.23 -9.20 -11.52
N TRP A 148 10.49 -8.98 -10.42
CA TRP A 148 9.68 -7.80 -10.20
C TRP A 148 10.25 -6.98 -9.05
N ILE A 149 10.03 -5.67 -9.08
CA ILE A 149 10.22 -4.80 -7.92
C ILE A 149 8.84 -4.52 -7.33
N GLU A 150 8.65 -4.90 -6.06
CA GLU A 150 7.51 -4.44 -5.26
C GLU A 150 7.91 -3.23 -4.45
N SER A 151 7.17 -2.14 -4.59
CA SER A 151 7.43 -0.94 -3.81
C SER A 151 6.20 -0.45 -3.06
N ALA A 152 6.44 0.33 -2.01
CA ALA A 152 5.44 0.99 -1.21
C ALA A 152 5.87 2.43 -0.92
N VAL A 153 5.02 3.38 -1.28
CA VAL A 153 5.25 4.81 -1.10
C VAL A 153 4.22 5.36 -0.12
N LEU A 154 4.70 5.83 1.01
CA LEU A 154 3.87 6.55 1.97
C LEU A 154 3.61 7.96 1.47
N THR A 155 2.34 8.36 1.39
CA THR A 155 1.92 9.66 0.84
C THR A 155 1.01 10.42 1.80
N VAL A 156 1.13 11.74 1.78
CA VAL A 156 0.22 12.68 2.48
C VAL A 156 -0.07 13.85 1.56
N SER A 157 -1.36 14.15 1.34
CA SER A 157 -1.74 15.20 0.39
C SER A 157 -3.09 15.84 0.74
N ASN A 158 -3.37 16.99 0.15
CA ASN A 158 -4.72 17.51 -0.02
C ASN A 158 -5.18 17.37 -1.47
N VAL A 159 -6.49 17.24 -1.67
CA VAL A 159 -7.12 17.19 -3.00
C VAL A 159 -8.38 18.05 -3.00
N ASP A 160 -8.71 18.65 -4.14
CA ASP A 160 -9.84 19.58 -4.27
C ASP A 160 -11.20 18.95 -4.00
N SER A 161 -11.33 17.64 -4.26
CA SER A 161 -12.56 16.88 -3.98
C SER A 161 -12.82 16.70 -2.47
N HIS A 162 -11.83 16.96 -1.61
CA HIS A 162 -11.91 16.78 -0.16
C HIS A 162 -11.46 18.06 0.57
N PRO A 163 -12.21 19.18 0.44
CA PRO A 163 -11.81 20.44 1.05
C PRO A 163 -11.71 20.32 2.57
N GLY A 164 -10.61 20.81 3.14
CA GLY A 164 -10.36 20.76 4.58
C GLY A 164 -10.01 19.37 5.12
N LYS A 165 -9.65 18.43 4.26
CA LYS A 165 -9.19 17.08 4.63
C LYS A 165 -7.77 16.84 4.14
N THR A 166 -7.11 15.93 4.81
CA THR A 166 -5.83 15.36 4.41
C THR A 166 -6.02 13.90 4.04
N LEU A 167 -5.54 13.50 2.88
CA LEU A 167 -5.43 12.10 2.48
C LEU A 167 -4.04 11.61 2.86
N ALA A 168 -3.97 10.52 3.61
CA ALA A 168 -2.72 9.92 4.05
C ALA A 168 -2.79 8.41 3.90
N GLY A 169 -1.76 7.81 3.31
CA GLY A 169 -1.77 6.35 3.13
C GLY A 169 -0.65 5.85 2.23
N CYS A 170 -0.79 4.62 1.80
CA CYS A 170 0.19 3.88 1.04
C CYS A 170 -0.25 3.67 -0.40
N ALA A 171 0.64 3.96 -1.35
CA ALA A 171 0.55 3.53 -2.73
C ALA A 171 1.54 2.38 -2.93
N TYR A 172 1.03 1.29 -3.48
CA TYR A 172 1.82 0.09 -3.75
C TYR A 172 2.04 -0.04 -5.24
N SER A 173 3.17 -0.62 -5.66
CA SER A 173 3.38 -0.99 -7.06
C SER A 173 4.11 -2.30 -7.17
N ARG A 174 3.97 -2.93 -8.35
CA ARG A 174 4.78 -4.07 -8.77
C ARG A 174 5.16 -3.83 -10.23
N ASP A 175 6.44 -3.59 -10.45
CA ASP A 175 7.00 -3.23 -11.74
C ASP A 175 8.04 -4.27 -12.19
N PRO A 176 8.10 -4.64 -13.49
CA PRO A 176 9.13 -5.54 -13.97
C PRO A 176 10.50 -4.87 -13.82
N VAL A 177 11.51 -5.64 -13.40
CA VAL A 177 12.90 -5.18 -13.45
C VAL A 177 13.30 -4.97 -14.90
N GLU A 178 13.46 -3.71 -15.31
CA GLU A 178 13.99 -3.43 -16.65
C GLU A 178 15.42 -3.95 -16.73
N PRO A 179 15.76 -4.74 -17.76
CA PRO A 179 17.17 -5.10 -17.97
C PRO A 179 17.95 -3.81 -18.16
N GLU A 180 19.01 -3.65 -17.38
CA GLU A 180 19.92 -2.50 -17.51
C GLU A 180 20.28 -2.34 -19.01
N ALA A 181 19.86 -1.20 -19.59
CA ALA A 181 20.11 -0.93 -21.01
C ALA A 181 21.59 -1.10 -21.24
N ALA A 182 21.97 -2.10 -22.07
CA ALA A 182 23.36 -2.31 -22.44
C ALA A 182 23.94 -0.96 -22.85
N PRO A 183 25.12 -0.54 -22.32
CA PRO A 183 25.70 0.73 -22.65
C PRO A 183 25.69 0.87 -24.17
N ALA A 184 25.06 1.93 -24.68
CA ALA A 184 24.95 2.19 -26.10
C ALA A 184 26.35 2.05 -26.69
N ALA A 185 26.58 0.95 -27.40
CA ALA A 185 27.85 0.74 -28.12
C ALA A 185 28.01 1.96 -28.99
N ASP A 186 29.09 2.70 -28.74
CA ASP A 186 29.51 3.88 -29.47
C ASP A 186 29.16 3.72 -30.96
N ALA A 187 28.11 4.40 -31.41
CA ALA A 187 27.88 4.62 -32.82
C ALA A 187 28.88 5.69 -33.29
N ALA A 188 30.15 5.38 -33.09
CA ALA A 188 31.25 6.10 -33.70
C ALA A 188 31.33 5.64 -35.14
N SER A 189 31.13 6.57 -36.06
CA SER A 189 31.62 6.55 -37.40
C SER A 189 30.82 5.77 -38.46
N ALA A 190 29.68 6.39 -38.89
CA ALA A 190 29.34 6.29 -40.32
C ALA A 190 29.31 7.74 -40.86
N GLY A 191 30.44 8.21 -41.33
CA GLY A 191 30.56 9.42 -42.14
C GLY A 191 29.73 9.28 -43.39
N GLY A 192 28.47 9.76 -43.34
CA GLY A 192 27.64 9.96 -44.51
C GLY A 192 28.13 11.17 -45.29
N PRO A 193 28.13 11.13 -46.67
CA PRO A 193 28.57 12.27 -47.49
C PRO A 193 27.64 13.48 -47.25
N ALA A 194 28.28 14.67 -47.15
CA ALA A 194 27.64 15.94 -46.95
C ALA A 194 26.57 16.22 -48.05
N PRO A 195 25.40 16.81 -47.72
CA PRO A 195 24.44 17.21 -48.73
C PRO A 195 24.99 18.32 -49.62
N PRO A 196 24.61 18.30 -50.96
CA PRO A 196 25.11 19.28 -51.90
C PRO A 196 24.59 20.71 -51.55
N SER A 197 25.47 21.69 -51.68
CA SER A 197 25.14 23.11 -51.51
C SER A 197 24.03 23.58 -52.46
N PRO A 198 23.11 24.44 -52.01
CA PRO A 198 22.09 25.01 -52.87
C PRO A 198 22.70 25.97 -53.92
N ALA A 199 22.22 25.83 -55.16
CA ALA A 199 22.62 26.68 -56.30
C ALA A 199 22.23 28.14 -56.09
N PRO A 200 23.02 29.13 -56.62
CA PRO A 200 22.73 30.53 -56.49
C PRO A 200 21.48 30.94 -57.27
N ALA A 201 20.63 31.78 -56.66
CA ALA A 201 19.44 32.33 -57.27
C ALA A 201 19.84 33.34 -58.37
N LEU A 202 19.23 33.19 -59.57
CA LEU A 202 19.33 34.13 -60.67
C LEU A 202 18.60 35.44 -60.35
N PRO A 203 19.17 36.62 -60.75
CA PRO A 203 18.51 37.92 -60.52
C PRO A 203 17.39 38.15 -61.57
N ARG A 204 16.33 38.76 -61.11
CA ARG A 204 15.33 39.40 -61.95
C ARG A 204 15.60 40.91 -62.06
#